data_2252ba548f0f08026055782f4a6bfce9
#
_entry.id   2252ba548f0f08026055782f4a6bfce9
#
_cell.length_a   1.000
_cell.length_b   1.000
_cell.length_c   1.000
_cell.angle_alpha   90.00
_cell.angle_beta   90.00
_cell.angle_gamma   90.00
#
_symmetry.space_group_name_H-M   'P 1'
#
loop_
_entity.id
_entity.type
_entity.pdbx_description
1 polymer ?
#
loop_
_entity_poly.entity_id
_entity_poly.type
_entity_poly.pdbx_seq_one_letter_code
_entity_poly.pdbx_strand_id
1 'polypeptide(L)'
;MSYVKAKSNTAFSPMRDPIDRRPLHIGIVLLVGGQSKRMGCNKQLLPWRGKTVLDAVCGALHCGWNDSVELTESCKLPFVAVTGDDHERLEPIVTSYGFEVVQNEHPNRGQGLSIAIGVRHLVENSPIPLDGILCSVGDQPLLTGNVVHQVISAFSDNFHSKTIVVPHYGANYQSGN
;
A
#
# COMPACT_ATOMS: atom_id res chain seq x y z
N MET A 1 6.56 4.77 -19.72
CA MET A 1 7.15 3.48 -19.34
C MET A 1 7.64 3.62 -17.92
N SER A 2 6.96 3.01 -16.98
CA SER A 2 7.29 3.12 -15.54
C SER A 2 8.28 2.01 -15.21
N TYR A 3 9.42 2.35 -14.65
CA TYR A 3 10.41 1.38 -14.17
C TYR A 3 10.23 1.20 -12.66
N VAL A 4 10.06 -0.03 -12.22
CA VAL A 4 10.11 -0.40 -10.80
C VAL A 4 11.51 -0.94 -10.52
N LYS A 5 12.24 -0.33 -9.58
CA LYS A 5 13.57 -0.77 -9.18
C LYS A 5 13.54 -1.36 -7.77
N ALA A 6 13.91 -2.62 -7.65
CA ALA A 6 14.20 -3.24 -6.37
C ALA A 6 15.61 -2.85 -5.89
N LYS A 7 15.74 -2.33 -4.66
CA LYS A 7 17.06 -2.16 -4.02
C LYS A 7 17.29 -3.33 -3.08
N SER A 8 18.21 -4.22 -3.45
CA SER A 8 18.76 -5.21 -2.54
C SER A 8 20.07 -4.70 -1.99
N ASN A 9 20.19 -4.58 -0.70
CA ASN A 9 21.41 -4.19 0.00
C ASN A 9 22.07 -5.44 0.57
N THR A 10 22.57 -6.32 -0.31
CA THR A 10 23.60 -7.34 0.05
C THR A 10 24.01 -8.16 -1.16
N ALA A 11 25.27 -8.59 -1.17
CA ALA A 11 25.82 -9.53 -2.12
C ALA A 11 24.99 -10.81 -2.17
N PHE A 12 24.60 -11.21 -3.38
CA PHE A 12 24.15 -12.52 -3.80
C PHE A 12 23.43 -13.36 -2.72
N SER A 13 22.12 -13.15 -2.54
CA SER A 13 21.24 -14.21 -2.03
C SER A 13 20.67 -14.96 -3.24
N PRO A 14 20.59 -16.30 -3.19
CA PRO A 14 20.06 -17.07 -4.30
C PRO A 14 18.64 -16.63 -4.61
N MET A 15 18.33 -16.51 -5.90
CA MET A 15 16.94 -16.41 -6.39
C MET A 15 16.12 -17.49 -5.68
N ARG A 16 14.87 -17.15 -5.36
CA ARG A 16 13.89 -18.09 -4.84
C ARG A 16 13.92 -19.36 -5.68
N ASP A 17 14.08 -20.50 -5.05
CA ASP A 17 14.07 -21.78 -5.75
C ASP A 17 12.79 -21.89 -6.58
N PRO A 18 12.85 -22.34 -7.85
CA PRO A 18 11.67 -22.52 -8.69
C PRO A 18 10.60 -23.40 -8.09
N ILE A 19 10.93 -24.21 -7.07
CA ILE A 19 10.06 -25.13 -6.35
C ILE A 19 9.25 -24.42 -5.24
N ASP A 20 9.67 -23.26 -4.76
CA ASP A 20 9.03 -22.51 -3.66
C ASP A 20 8.21 -21.32 -4.18
N ARG A 21 7.48 -21.51 -5.27
CA ARG A 21 6.59 -20.49 -5.87
C ARG A 21 5.17 -20.52 -5.26
N ARG A 22 5.05 -20.64 -3.95
CA ARG A 22 3.75 -20.38 -3.33
C ARG A 22 3.35 -18.91 -3.56
N PRO A 23 2.06 -18.60 -3.69
CA PRO A 23 1.60 -17.21 -3.72
C PRO A 23 2.09 -16.45 -2.49
N LEU A 24 2.55 -15.22 -2.67
CA LEU A 24 2.95 -14.36 -1.56
C LEU A 24 1.73 -13.76 -0.88
N HIS A 25 1.73 -13.77 0.45
CA HIS A 25 0.74 -13.09 1.26
C HIS A 25 1.19 -11.65 1.50
N ILE A 26 0.58 -10.70 0.77
CA ILE A 26 0.92 -9.28 0.83
C ILE A 26 -0.23 -8.50 1.44
N GLY A 27 0.04 -7.82 2.56
CA GLY A 27 -0.90 -6.89 3.16
C GLY A 27 -0.78 -5.48 2.57
N ILE A 28 -1.84 -4.67 2.70
CA ILE A 28 -1.83 -3.25 2.30
C ILE A 28 -2.06 -2.36 3.51
N VAL A 29 -1.17 -1.39 3.71
CA VAL A 29 -1.36 -0.26 4.63
C VAL A 29 -1.61 0.99 3.81
N LEU A 30 -2.83 1.54 3.92
CA LEU A 30 -3.22 2.79 3.29
C LEU A 30 -3.25 3.93 4.32
N LEU A 31 -2.44 4.96 4.11
CA LEU A 31 -2.36 6.10 4.99
C LEU A 31 -3.33 7.20 4.55
N VAL A 32 -4.36 7.42 5.33
CA VAL A 32 -5.40 8.41 5.06
C VAL A 32 -5.53 9.48 6.15
N GLY A 33 -4.55 9.58 7.04
CA GLY A 33 -4.53 10.49 8.18
C GLY A 33 -3.83 11.84 7.95
N GLY A 34 -3.56 12.24 6.70
CA GLY A 34 -2.84 13.47 6.38
C GLY A 34 -3.62 14.74 6.74
N GLN A 35 -3.03 15.61 7.57
CA GLN A 35 -3.61 16.92 7.90
C GLN A 35 -3.46 17.89 6.73
N SER A 36 -4.54 18.13 5.98
CA SER A 36 -4.58 19.14 4.90
C SER A 36 -4.73 20.58 5.43
N LYS A 37 -4.02 20.92 6.52
CA LYS A 37 -4.14 22.22 7.25
C LYS A 37 -4.02 23.44 6.36
N ARG A 38 -3.26 23.36 5.25
CA ARG A 38 -3.01 24.50 4.35
C ARG A 38 -4.16 24.79 3.38
N MET A 39 -5.00 23.81 3.10
CA MET A 39 -6.08 23.91 2.08
C MET A 39 -7.48 24.07 2.69
N GLY A 40 -7.64 23.97 4.02
CA GLY A 40 -8.94 24.07 4.68
C GLY A 40 -9.92 22.92 4.37
N CYS A 41 -9.53 21.97 3.53
CA CYS A 41 -10.32 20.78 3.19
C CYS A 41 -9.43 19.54 3.07
N ASN A 42 -10.01 18.37 3.34
CA ASN A 42 -9.31 17.10 3.18
C ASN A 42 -9.17 16.77 1.69
N LYS A 43 -7.91 16.68 1.20
CA LYS A 43 -7.60 16.40 -0.21
C LYS A 43 -8.18 15.09 -0.70
N GLN A 44 -8.29 14.10 0.16
CA GLN A 44 -8.77 12.75 -0.16
C GLN A 44 -10.26 12.74 -0.49
N LEU A 45 -11.01 13.73 0.03
CA LEU A 45 -12.44 13.90 -0.22
C LEU A 45 -12.75 14.80 -1.44
N LEU A 46 -11.73 15.34 -2.11
CA LEU A 46 -11.93 16.16 -3.30
C LEU A 46 -12.54 15.32 -4.44
N PRO A 47 -13.44 15.93 -5.24
CA PRO A 47 -14.02 15.26 -6.39
C PRO A 47 -12.95 14.83 -7.42
N TRP A 48 -13.01 13.61 -7.88
CA TRP A 48 -12.14 13.05 -8.88
C TRP A 48 -12.91 12.08 -9.80
N ARG A 49 -13.11 12.45 -11.08
CA ARG A 49 -13.78 11.59 -12.08
C ARG A 49 -15.09 10.97 -11.62
N GLY A 50 -15.95 11.77 -10.97
CA GLY A 50 -17.26 11.34 -10.49
C GLY A 50 -17.29 10.62 -9.13
N LYS A 51 -16.14 10.46 -8.49
CA LYS A 51 -15.95 9.91 -7.14
C LYS A 51 -15.05 10.84 -6.33
N THR A 52 -14.43 10.35 -5.25
CA THR A 52 -13.39 11.08 -4.52
C THR A 52 -11.98 10.65 -4.93
N VAL A 53 -10.97 11.44 -4.56
CA VAL A 53 -9.55 11.05 -4.69
C VAL A 53 -9.29 9.73 -3.96
N LEU A 54 -9.86 9.56 -2.75
CA LEU A 54 -9.68 8.33 -1.96
C LEU A 54 -10.30 7.11 -2.64
N ASP A 55 -11.50 7.24 -3.24
CA ASP A 55 -12.09 6.15 -4.03
C ASP A 55 -11.19 5.69 -5.16
N ALA A 56 -10.55 6.64 -5.85
CA ALA A 56 -9.65 6.31 -6.95
C ALA A 56 -8.43 5.51 -6.45
N VAL A 57 -7.86 5.90 -5.31
CA VAL A 57 -6.71 5.19 -4.71
C VAL A 57 -7.12 3.80 -4.22
N CYS A 58 -8.21 3.70 -3.46
CA CYS A 58 -8.71 2.41 -2.95
C CYS A 58 -9.02 1.44 -4.10
N GLY A 59 -9.69 1.92 -5.15
CA GLY A 59 -9.99 1.10 -6.33
C GLY A 59 -8.72 0.62 -7.05
N ALA A 60 -7.70 1.47 -7.18
CA ALA A 60 -6.42 1.09 -7.79
C ALA A 60 -5.68 0.03 -6.96
N LEU A 61 -5.65 0.20 -5.63
CA LEU A 61 -5.01 -0.76 -4.71
C LEU A 61 -5.72 -2.12 -4.77
N HIS A 62 -7.05 -2.12 -4.69
CA HIS A 62 -7.85 -3.34 -4.74
C HIS A 62 -7.69 -4.07 -6.10
N CYS A 63 -7.77 -3.35 -7.22
CA CYS A 63 -7.61 -3.92 -8.55
C CYS A 63 -6.21 -4.55 -8.73
N GLY A 64 -5.16 -3.78 -8.47
CA GLY A 64 -3.79 -4.25 -8.69
C GLY A 64 -3.35 -5.35 -7.73
N TRP A 65 -3.93 -5.41 -6.52
CA TRP A 65 -3.71 -6.51 -5.59
C TRP A 65 -4.40 -7.79 -6.10
N ASN A 66 -5.66 -7.72 -6.52
CA ASN A 66 -6.39 -8.86 -7.08
C ASN A 66 -5.71 -9.44 -8.32
N ASP A 67 -5.14 -8.58 -9.17
CA ASP A 67 -4.39 -9.01 -10.36
C ASP A 67 -3.07 -9.70 -10.03
N SER A 68 -2.59 -9.59 -8.78
CA SER A 68 -1.26 -10.04 -8.35
C SER A 68 -1.26 -11.27 -7.47
N VAL A 69 -2.38 -11.56 -6.82
CA VAL A 69 -2.50 -12.59 -5.78
C VAL A 69 -3.56 -13.60 -6.18
N GLU A 70 -3.20 -14.88 -6.20
CA GLU A 70 -4.19 -15.95 -6.36
C GLU A 70 -5.08 -16.01 -5.12
N LEU A 71 -6.34 -15.60 -5.28
CA LEU A 71 -7.33 -15.64 -4.21
C LEU A 71 -7.70 -17.10 -3.88
N THR A 72 -7.41 -17.54 -2.68
CA THR A 72 -8.10 -18.67 -2.08
C THR A 72 -9.42 -18.15 -1.49
N GLU A 73 -10.53 -18.75 -1.87
CA GLU A 73 -11.93 -18.24 -1.69
C GLU A 73 -12.40 -17.91 -0.27
N SER A 74 -11.55 -17.90 0.74
CA SER A 74 -11.98 -17.78 2.14
C SER A 74 -11.21 -16.79 3.01
N CYS A 75 -10.32 -15.97 2.47
CA CYS A 75 -9.51 -15.07 3.30
C CYS A 75 -10.00 -13.62 3.24
N LYS A 76 -10.24 -13.03 4.41
CA LYS A 76 -10.41 -11.58 4.57
C LYS A 76 -9.22 -10.87 3.94
N LEU A 77 -9.49 -9.83 3.17
CA LEU A 77 -8.44 -9.03 2.53
C LEU A 77 -7.51 -8.44 3.61
N PRO A 78 -6.19 -8.62 3.52
CA PRO A 78 -5.25 -8.08 4.49
C PRO A 78 -5.00 -6.59 4.22
N PHE A 79 -6.08 -5.78 4.28
CA PHE A 79 -6.06 -4.36 3.99
C PHE A 79 -6.41 -3.57 5.24
N VAL A 80 -5.57 -2.59 5.59
CA VAL A 80 -5.83 -1.65 6.67
C VAL A 80 -5.64 -0.21 6.19
N ALA A 81 -6.60 0.65 6.52
CA ALA A 81 -6.50 2.09 6.36
C ALA A 81 -6.23 2.74 7.71
N VAL A 82 -5.19 3.56 7.78
CA VAL A 82 -4.85 4.32 9.00
C VAL A 82 -5.35 5.74 8.83
N THR A 83 -6.39 6.10 9.57
CA THR A 83 -7.01 7.42 9.57
C THR A 83 -6.41 8.32 10.64
N GLY A 84 -6.78 9.59 10.62
CA GLY A 84 -6.45 10.60 11.64
C GLY A 84 -7.69 11.40 12.03
N ASP A 85 -7.58 12.73 12.01
CA ASP A 85 -8.62 13.65 12.49
C ASP A 85 -9.96 13.54 11.72
N ASP A 86 -9.95 13.16 10.44
CA ASP A 86 -11.15 13.02 9.59
C ASP A 86 -11.69 11.58 9.54
N HIS A 87 -11.44 10.78 10.58
CA HIS A 87 -11.81 9.35 10.65
C HIS A 87 -13.25 9.08 10.19
N GLU A 88 -14.24 9.72 10.79
CA GLU A 88 -15.68 9.49 10.52
C GLU A 88 -16.07 9.69 9.05
N ARG A 89 -15.37 10.59 8.34
CA ARG A 89 -15.66 10.90 6.93
C ARG A 89 -14.95 9.94 5.97
N LEU A 90 -13.82 9.39 6.36
CA LEU A 90 -12.96 8.53 5.53
C LEU A 90 -13.31 7.05 5.69
N GLU A 91 -13.74 6.63 6.88
CA GLU A 91 -14.07 5.25 7.21
C GLU A 91 -15.10 4.63 6.24
N PRO A 92 -16.27 5.25 5.94
CA PRO A 92 -17.23 4.66 5.03
C PRO A 92 -16.69 4.40 3.63
N ILE A 93 -15.76 5.26 3.17
CA ILE A 93 -15.15 5.12 1.85
C ILE A 93 -14.22 3.89 1.84
N VAL A 94 -13.26 3.83 2.76
CA VAL A 94 -12.25 2.76 2.75
C VAL A 94 -12.85 1.39 3.05
N THR A 95 -13.84 1.31 3.94
CA THR A 95 -14.55 0.06 4.26
C THR A 95 -15.32 -0.49 3.08
N SER A 96 -15.86 0.37 2.18
CA SER A 96 -16.52 -0.06 0.95
C SER A 96 -15.59 -0.80 -0.02
N TYR A 97 -14.28 -0.65 0.14
CA TYR A 97 -13.22 -1.36 -0.60
C TYR A 97 -12.59 -2.50 0.20
N GLY A 98 -13.17 -2.90 1.33
CA GLY A 98 -12.71 -4.03 2.14
C GLY A 98 -11.54 -3.71 3.08
N PHE A 99 -11.20 -2.44 3.31
CA PHE A 99 -10.20 -2.05 4.30
C PHE A 99 -10.78 -2.13 5.72
N GLU A 100 -10.02 -2.70 6.63
CA GLU A 100 -10.18 -2.45 8.06
C GLU A 100 -9.67 -1.05 8.39
N VAL A 101 -10.21 -0.42 9.43
CA VAL A 101 -9.85 0.95 9.77
C VAL A 101 -9.26 1.01 11.18
N VAL A 102 -8.12 1.69 11.28
CA VAL A 102 -7.47 1.99 12.57
C VAL A 102 -7.21 3.48 12.63
N GLN A 103 -7.61 4.11 13.73
CA GLN A 103 -7.37 5.53 13.94
C GLN A 103 -6.01 5.77 14.61
N ASN A 104 -5.22 6.69 14.06
CA ASN A 104 -4.06 7.26 14.73
C ASN A 104 -4.49 8.49 15.52
N GLU A 105 -4.53 8.39 16.84
CA GLU A 105 -4.90 9.50 17.75
C GLU A 105 -3.83 10.61 17.78
N HIS A 106 -2.63 10.34 17.26
CA HIS A 106 -1.51 11.26 17.26
C HIS A 106 -0.95 11.54 15.85
N PRO A 107 -1.78 12.03 14.90
CA PRO A 107 -1.35 12.21 13.51
C PRO A 107 -0.20 13.21 13.35
N ASN A 108 -0.01 14.10 14.34
CA ASN A 108 1.08 15.08 14.36
C ASN A 108 2.48 14.48 14.61
N ARG A 109 2.56 13.22 15.04
CA ARG A 109 3.84 12.53 15.29
C ARG A 109 4.53 12.02 14.03
N GLY A 110 3.95 12.33 12.87
CA GLY A 110 4.51 12.00 11.57
C GLY A 110 4.00 10.69 10.97
N GLN A 111 4.28 10.52 9.70
CA GLN A 111 3.78 9.41 8.89
C GLN A 111 4.30 8.04 9.37
N GLY A 112 5.52 8.00 9.94
CA GLY A 112 6.11 6.76 10.46
C GLY A 112 5.27 6.09 11.55
N LEU A 113 4.60 6.88 12.43
CA LEU A 113 3.71 6.34 13.45
C LEU A 113 2.49 5.68 12.79
N SER A 114 1.88 6.32 11.80
CA SER A 114 0.74 5.74 11.07
C SER A 114 1.12 4.43 10.37
N ILE A 115 2.30 4.38 9.74
CA ILE A 115 2.83 3.13 9.15
C ILE A 115 2.95 2.06 10.24
N ALA A 116 3.57 2.37 11.37
CA ALA A 116 3.78 1.41 12.45
C ALA A 116 2.45 0.88 13.02
N ILE A 117 1.43 1.73 13.16
CA ILE A 117 0.09 1.34 13.60
C ILE A 117 -0.52 0.35 12.59
N GLY A 118 -0.53 0.69 11.30
CA GLY A 118 -1.09 -0.16 10.26
C GLY A 118 -0.37 -1.50 10.12
N VAL A 119 0.96 -1.49 10.14
CA VAL A 119 1.78 -2.72 10.09
C VAL A 119 1.49 -3.62 11.29
N ARG A 120 1.45 -3.05 12.50
CA ARG A 120 1.15 -3.82 13.72
C ARG A 120 -0.22 -4.45 13.62
N HIS A 121 -1.24 -3.68 13.23
CA HIS A 121 -2.60 -4.18 13.08
C HIS A 121 -2.67 -5.36 12.11
N LEU A 122 -2.03 -5.26 10.94
CA LEU A 122 -1.99 -6.34 9.97
C LEU A 122 -1.29 -7.59 10.50
N VAL A 123 -0.14 -7.44 11.16
CA VAL A 123 0.64 -8.57 11.69
C VAL A 123 -0.11 -9.29 12.82
N GLU A 124 -0.81 -8.55 13.68
CA GLU A 124 -1.55 -9.10 14.82
C GLU A 124 -2.87 -9.77 14.41
N ASN A 125 -3.51 -9.30 13.31
CA ASN A 125 -4.85 -9.76 12.92
C ASN A 125 -4.87 -10.58 11.63
N SER A 126 -3.74 -10.76 10.94
CA SER A 126 -3.68 -11.61 9.76
C SER A 126 -3.74 -13.09 10.16
N PRO A 127 -4.67 -13.89 9.59
CA PRO A 127 -4.77 -15.31 9.87
C PRO A 127 -3.57 -16.10 9.34
N ILE A 128 -2.82 -15.52 8.41
CA ILE A 128 -1.67 -16.13 7.75
C ILE A 128 -0.50 -15.15 7.84
N PRO A 129 0.73 -15.62 8.12
CA PRO A 129 1.91 -14.75 8.12
C PRO A 129 2.07 -14.01 6.80
N LEU A 130 2.30 -12.70 6.86
CA LEU A 130 2.51 -11.87 5.69
C LEU A 130 3.98 -11.96 5.22
N ASP A 131 4.16 -12.11 3.91
CA ASP A 131 5.47 -12.10 3.27
C ASP A 131 5.95 -10.67 2.97
N GLY A 132 5.01 -9.74 2.81
CA GLY A 132 5.30 -8.34 2.54
C GLY A 132 4.14 -7.42 2.86
N ILE A 133 4.45 -6.12 2.92
CA ILE A 133 3.45 -5.07 3.14
C ILE A 133 3.67 -3.97 2.11
N LEU A 134 2.61 -3.67 1.35
CA LEU A 134 2.54 -2.51 0.46
C LEU A 134 2.02 -1.31 1.25
N CYS A 135 2.84 -0.26 1.37
CA CYS A 135 2.40 1.01 1.96
C CYS A 135 2.05 2.02 0.87
N SER A 136 0.88 2.63 0.97
CA SER A 136 0.40 3.66 0.05
C SER A 136 -0.18 4.85 0.81
N VAL A 137 -0.35 5.98 0.13
CA VAL A 137 -0.98 7.20 0.65
C VAL A 137 -2.27 7.49 -0.11
N GLY A 138 -3.28 8.01 0.59
CA GLY A 138 -4.64 8.19 0.07
C GLY A 138 -4.85 9.45 -0.79
N ASP A 139 -3.79 10.18 -1.16
CA ASP A 139 -3.86 11.44 -1.91
C ASP A 139 -3.19 11.38 -3.30
N GLN A 140 -3.02 10.19 -3.87
CA GLN A 140 -2.41 9.96 -5.18
C GLN A 140 -3.44 9.46 -6.22
N PRO A 141 -4.33 10.32 -6.75
CA PRO A 141 -5.44 9.92 -7.63
C PRO A 141 -5.00 9.39 -9.01
N LEU A 142 -3.72 9.52 -9.35
CA LEU A 142 -3.13 8.95 -10.57
C LEU A 142 -2.56 7.55 -10.37
N LEU A 143 -2.61 7.00 -9.17
CA LEU A 143 -2.27 5.60 -8.93
C LEU A 143 -3.20 4.71 -9.75
N THR A 144 -2.65 3.71 -10.43
CA THR A 144 -3.41 2.74 -11.22
C THR A 144 -3.17 1.33 -10.71
N GLY A 145 -4.14 0.43 -10.93
CA GLY A 145 -3.99 -0.99 -10.60
C GLY A 145 -2.74 -1.61 -11.25
N ASN A 146 -2.44 -1.22 -12.49
CA ASN A 146 -1.23 -1.70 -13.17
C ASN A 146 0.08 -1.31 -12.45
N VAL A 147 0.17 -0.11 -11.87
CA VAL A 147 1.34 0.29 -11.08
C VAL A 147 1.43 -0.54 -9.79
N VAL A 148 0.32 -0.77 -9.12
CA VAL A 148 0.25 -1.62 -7.93
C VAL A 148 0.68 -3.04 -8.27
N HIS A 149 0.14 -3.62 -9.33
CA HIS A 149 0.53 -4.94 -9.84
C HIS A 149 2.03 -5.02 -10.15
N GLN A 150 2.61 -4.03 -10.83
CA GLN A 150 4.04 -4.00 -11.14
C GLN A 150 4.91 -3.96 -9.88
N VAL A 151 4.50 -3.21 -8.83
CA VAL A 151 5.22 -3.15 -7.56
C VAL A 151 5.19 -4.50 -6.86
N ILE A 152 4.03 -5.15 -6.79
CA ILE A 152 3.87 -6.47 -6.18
C ILE A 152 4.65 -7.53 -6.96
N SER A 153 4.58 -7.53 -8.29
CA SER A 153 5.33 -8.47 -9.13
C SER A 153 6.83 -8.29 -8.96
N ALA A 154 7.33 -7.05 -8.96
CA ALA A 154 8.75 -6.78 -8.74
C ALA A 154 9.22 -7.22 -7.34
N PHE A 155 8.36 -7.12 -6.32
CA PHE A 155 8.64 -7.66 -5.01
C PHE A 155 8.70 -9.20 -5.05
N SER A 156 7.73 -9.84 -5.70
CA SER A 156 7.69 -11.30 -5.85
C SER A 156 8.91 -11.86 -6.58
N ASP A 157 9.31 -11.22 -7.68
CA ASP A 157 10.45 -11.64 -8.49
C ASP A 157 11.79 -11.52 -7.75
N ASN A 158 11.87 -10.60 -6.79
CA ASN A 158 13.09 -10.34 -6.01
C ASN A 158 12.91 -10.68 -4.53
N PHE A 159 11.96 -11.57 -4.20
CA PHE A 159 11.61 -11.86 -2.81
C PHE A 159 12.76 -12.44 -2.02
N HIS A 160 13.14 -11.75 -0.97
CA HIS A 160 13.96 -12.22 0.13
C HIS A 160 13.74 -11.31 1.34
N SER A 161 14.14 -11.73 2.53
CA SER A 161 13.77 -11.13 3.83
C SER A 161 14.10 -9.64 4.03
N LYS A 162 14.81 -9.01 3.09
CA LYS A 162 15.20 -7.58 3.15
C LYS A 162 14.90 -6.81 1.87
N THR A 163 14.00 -7.32 1.01
CA THR A 163 13.65 -6.65 -0.24
C THR A 163 12.75 -5.45 0.05
N ILE A 164 13.14 -4.30 -0.48
CA ILE A 164 12.31 -3.09 -0.53
C ILE A 164 12.17 -2.69 -1.99
N VAL A 165 10.92 -2.59 -2.45
CA VAL A 165 10.59 -2.13 -3.80
C VAL A 165 10.01 -0.73 -3.72
N VAL A 166 10.60 0.22 -4.45
CA VAL A 166 10.13 1.61 -4.53
C VAL A 166 9.85 1.94 -5.99
N PRO A 167 8.62 2.33 -6.34
CA PRO A 167 8.29 2.74 -7.70
C PRO A 167 9.03 4.03 -8.06
N HIS A 168 9.53 4.08 -9.29
CA HIS A 168 10.27 5.21 -9.80
C HIS A 168 9.60 5.75 -11.07
N TYR A 169 9.31 7.05 -11.08
CA TYR A 169 8.69 7.74 -12.20
C TYR A 169 9.72 8.67 -12.87
N GLY A 170 10.07 8.38 -14.13
CA GLY A 170 10.93 9.23 -14.96
C GLY A 170 12.26 8.60 -15.37
N ALA A 171 12.74 8.98 -16.55
CA ALA A 171 13.95 8.42 -17.18
C ALA A 171 15.28 8.97 -16.61
N ASN A 172 15.26 10.02 -15.77
CA ASN A 172 16.45 10.75 -15.36
C ASN A 172 16.47 11.10 -13.86
N TYR A 173 16.40 10.11 -12.98
CA TYR A 173 16.82 10.34 -11.61
C TYR A 173 18.31 9.97 -11.48
N GLN A 174 19.18 10.95 -11.53
CA GLN A 174 20.55 10.82 -11.04
C GLN A 174 20.45 10.75 -9.51
N SER A 175 20.79 9.63 -8.92
CA SER A 175 20.99 9.54 -7.47
C SER A 175 22.13 10.50 -7.12
N GLY A 176 21.79 11.64 -6.54
CA GLY A 176 22.78 12.48 -5.86
C GLY A 176 23.50 11.66 -4.79
N ASN A 177 24.80 11.73 -4.80
CA ASN A 177 25.71 11.16 -3.80
C ASN A 177 25.40 11.68 -2.40
#